data_a0b303c67a1b31ba2f774b49badfe36c
#
_entry.id   a0b303c67a1b31ba2f774b49badfe36c
#
_cell.length_a   1.000
_cell.length_b   1.000
_cell.length_c   1.000
_cell.angle_alpha   90.00
_cell.angle_beta   90.00
_cell.angle_gamma   90.00
#
_symmetry.space_group_name_H-M   'P 1'
#
loop_
_entity.id
_entity.type
_entity.pdbx_description
1 polymer ?
#
loop_
_entity_poly.entity_id
_entity_poly.type
_entity_poly.pdbx_seq_one_letter_code
_entity_poly.pdbx_strand_id
1 'polypeptide(L)'
;AAGALFGKGHPKAYGQLGLEDAIRATTRADIAGFWKRHYVPSNAALVVTGDITRAELEALAEAQFGAWPAAEAPGLKPAETRPTPARLVLVDQPDAGQTALQVACMGPARDTPDFPALQVMNGALGGMFSSRLNNNLRETKGYTYGIYSHFDYDRTPAPFSVEASVQQDATGESVREILREIAAMREQPLSDAELAAARNAQLLSLPGQFETNAD
;
A
#
# COMPACT_ATOMS: atom_id res chain seq x y z
N ALA A 1 3.72 -2.39 12.70
CA ALA A 1 2.36 -2.59 12.20
C ALA A 1 2.20 -3.91 11.43
N ALA A 2 2.96 -4.16 10.34
CA ALA A 2 2.81 -5.33 9.49
C ALA A 2 2.88 -6.67 10.27
N GLY A 3 3.86 -6.83 11.15
CA GLY A 3 3.97 -8.02 12.02
C GLY A 3 2.79 -8.20 12.96
N ALA A 4 2.13 -7.12 13.35
CA ALA A 4 0.91 -7.15 14.14
C ALA A 4 -0.29 -7.62 13.31
N LEU A 5 -0.38 -7.19 12.07
CA LEU A 5 -1.51 -7.48 11.19
C LEU A 5 -1.42 -8.89 10.57
N PHE A 6 -0.25 -9.26 10.06
CA PHE A 6 -0.06 -10.52 9.36
C PHE A 6 0.38 -11.70 10.25
N GLY A 7 0.94 -11.40 11.43
CA GLY A 7 1.50 -12.40 12.32
C GLY A 7 2.90 -12.88 11.93
N LYS A 8 3.61 -13.48 12.90
CA LYS A 8 4.94 -14.02 12.68
C LYS A 8 4.92 -15.15 11.64
N GLY A 9 5.88 -15.16 10.74
CA GLY A 9 6.01 -16.18 9.69
C GLY A 9 5.31 -15.84 8.37
N HIS A 10 4.45 -14.84 8.32
CA HIS A 10 3.89 -14.37 7.05
C HIS A 10 4.91 -13.47 6.32
N PRO A 11 5.15 -13.65 5.00
CA PRO A 11 6.14 -12.85 4.29
C PRO A 11 5.93 -11.33 4.40
N LYS A 12 4.68 -10.86 4.38
CA LYS A 12 4.32 -9.45 4.53
C LYS A 12 4.42 -8.92 5.97
N ALA A 13 4.77 -9.76 6.95
CA ALA A 13 4.96 -9.31 8.34
C ALA A 13 6.26 -8.53 8.57
N TYR A 14 7.15 -8.56 7.60
CA TYR A 14 8.48 -7.96 7.67
C TYR A 14 8.58 -6.76 6.74
N GLY A 15 9.43 -5.80 7.09
CA GLY A 15 9.77 -4.70 6.20
C GLY A 15 10.54 -5.19 4.96
N GLN A 16 10.59 -4.37 3.92
CA GLN A 16 11.28 -4.69 2.66
C GLN A 16 12.74 -5.09 2.85
N LEU A 17 13.43 -4.49 3.82
CA LEU A 17 14.82 -4.84 4.13
C LEU A 17 14.95 -6.18 4.87
N GLY A 18 13.86 -6.76 5.35
CA GLY A 18 13.90 -8.00 6.13
C GLY A 18 14.38 -7.79 7.58
N LEU A 19 14.91 -8.86 8.16
CA LEU A 19 15.46 -8.87 9.51
C LEU A 19 16.99 -8.78 9.47
N GLU A 20 17.59 -8.07 10.41
CA GLU A 20 19.03 -7.87 10.50
C GLU A 20 19.80 -9.19 10.49
N ASP A 21 19.37 -10.17 11.29
CA ASP A 21 20.01 -11.48 11.34
C ASP A 21 19.93 -12.22 10.00
N ALA A 22 18.81 -12.11 9.28
CA ALA A 22 18.66 -12.70 7.95
C ALA A 22 19.61 -12.04 6.94
N ILE A 23 19.71 -10.69 6.99
CA ILE A 23 20.63 -9.94 6.12
C ILE A 23 22.08 -10.35 6.41
N ARG A 24 22.49 -10.43 7.67
CA ARG A 24 23.84 -10.85 8.07
C ARG A 24 24.16 -12.28 7.67
N ALA A 25 23.19 -13.17 7.68
CA ALA A 25 23.34 -14.58 7.29
C ALA A 25 23.34 -14.81 5.78
N THR A 26 22.81 -13.86 4.99
CA THR A 26 22.68 -13.99 3.53
C THR A 26 24.08 -14.02 2.87
N THR A 27 24.35 -15.06 2.12
CA THR A 27 25.59 -15.24 1.39
C THR A 27 25.45 -14.89 -0.10
N ARG A 28 26.59 -14.71 -0.79
CA ARG A 28 26.60 -14.58 -2.26
C ARG A 28 25.96 -15.79 -2.96
N ALA A 29 26.12 -16.99 -2.41
CA ALA A 29 25.54 -18.22 -2.96
C ALA A 29 24.01 -18.20 -2.89
N ASP A 30 23.44 -17.67 -1.79
CA ASP A 30 21.99 -17.52 -1.63
C ASP A 30 21.42 -16.56 -2.67
N ILE A 31 22.05 -15.39 -2.84
CA ILE A 31 21.66 -14.40 -3.85
C ILE A 31 21.74 -14.99 -5.26
N ALA A 32 22.85 -15.64 -5.60
CA ALA A 32 23.03 -16.28 -6.92
C ALA A 32 22.01 -17.40 -7.15
N GLY A 33 21.71 -18.20 -6.11
CA GLY A 33 20.69 -19.24 -6.16
C GLY A 33 19.29 -18.69 -6.36
N PHE A 34 18.94 -17.60 -5.67
CA PHE A 34 17.67 -16.90 -5.85
C PHE A 34 17.55 -16.37 -7.29
N TRP A 35 18.58 -15.64 -7.76
CA TRP A 35 18.61 -15.09 -9.11
C TRP A 35 18.38 -16.18 -10.17
N LYS A 36 19.11 -17.28 -10.11
CA LYS A 36 18.98 -18.39 -11.06
C LYS A 36 17.59 -19.02 -11.08
N ARG A 37 16.90 -19.07 -9.95
CA ARG A 37 15.55 -19.68 -9.86
C ARG A 37 14.43 -18.75 -10.32
N HIS A 38 14.56 -17.46 -10.10
CA HIS A 38 13.44 -16.52 -10.27
C HIS A 38 13.57 -15.59 -11.47
N TYR A 39 14.81 -15.33 -11.92
CA TYR A 39 15.08 -14.52 -13.12
C TYR A 39 15.19 -15.45 -14.33
N VAL A 40 14.01 -15.81 -14.84
CA VAL A 40 13.85 -16.74 -15.98
C VAL A 40 12.78 -16.20 -16.93
N PRO A 41 12.80 -16.56 -18.24
CA PRO A 41 11.86 -16.03 -19.22
C PRO A 41 10.39 -16.20 -18.84
N SER A 42 10.03 -17.37 -18.26
CA SER A 42 8.64 -17.64 -17.83
C SER A 42 8.13 -16.73 -16.70
N ASN A 43 9.03 -16.02 -16.03
CA ASN A 43 8.71 -15.07 -14.93
C ASN A 43 9.06 -13.62 -15.28
N ALA A 44 9.28 -13.33 -16.56
CA ALA A 44 9.63 -11.99 -17.03
C ALA A 44 8.57 -11.46 -17.99
N ALA A 45 8.36 -10.15 -17.96
CA ALA A 45 7.55 -9.43 -18.92
C ALA A 45 8.30 -8.17 -19.34
N LEU A 46 8.31 -7.89 -20.65
CA LEU A 46 8.84 -6.68 -21.22
C LEU A 46 7.66 -5.78 -21.61
N VAL A 47 7.56 -4.62 -20.95
CA VAL A 47 6.57 -3.59 -21.26
C VAL A 47 7.30 -2.39 -21.86
N VAL A 48 6.90 -1.96 -23.04
CA VAL A 48 7.55 -0.87 -23.75
C VAL A 48 6.51 0.15 -24.19
N THR A 49 6.78 1.41 -23.89
CA THR A 49 6.00 2.57 -24.35
C THR A 49 6.94 3.54 -25.07
N GLY A 50 6.49 4.17 -26.13
CA GLY A 50 7.30 5.14 -26.87
C GLY A 50 7.13 5.04 -28.39
N ASP A 51 7.96 5.79 -29.13
CA ASP A 51 7.97 5.80 -30.60
C ASP A 51 8.76 4.60 -31.13
N ILE A 52 8.13 3.44 -31.11
CA ILE A 52 8.69 2.17 -31.59
C ILE A 52 7.58 1.31 -32.19
N THR A 53 7.83 0.70 -33.31
CA THR A 53 6.91 -0.25 -33.91
C THR A 53 7.03 -1.64 -33.25
N ARG A 54 5.96 -2.43 -33.35
CA ARG A 54 5.97 -3.81 -32.86
C ARG A 54 7.10 -4.65 -33.50
N ALA A 55 7.33 -4.50 -34.79
CA ALA A 55 8.35 -5.25 -35.50
C ALA A 55 9.78 -4.91 -35.02
N GLU A 56 10.05 -3.63 -34.79
CA GLU A 56 11.32 -3.18 -34.23
C GLU A 56 11.51 -3.71 -32.79
N LEU A 57 10.44 -3.64 -31.96
CA LEU A 57 10.51 -4.18 -30.61
C LEU A 57 10.77 -5.68 -30.59
N GLU A 58 10.06 -6.46 -31.41
CA GLU A 58 10.26 -7.91 -31.53
C GLU A 58 11.69 -8.25 -31.96
N ALA A 59 12.24 -7.53 -32.95
CA ALA A 59 13.62 -7.73 -33.39
C ALA A 59 14.65 -7.40 -32.30
N LEU A 60 14.44 -6.29 -31.57
CA LEU A 60 15.30 -5.90 -30.45
C LEU A 60 15.21 -6.91 -29.29
N ALA A 61 14.00 -7.34 -28.94
CA ALA A 61 13.77 -8.30 -27.86
C ALA A 61 14.43 -9.65 -28.20
N GLU A 62 14.27 -10.14 -29.43
CA GLU A 62 14.92 -11.38 -29.88
C GLU A 62 16.44 -11.25 -29.85
N ALA A 63 16.99 -10.14 -30.33
CA ALA A 63 18.44 -9.90 -30.33
C ALA A 63 19.04 -9.87 -28.91
N GLN A 64 18.31 -9.34 -27.93
CA GLN A 64 18.80 -9.19 -26.54
C GLN A 64 18.49 -10.39 -25.65
N PHE A 65 17.33 -11.01 -25.83
CA PHE A 65 16.79 -12.02 -24.93
C PHE A 65 16.57 -13.39 -25.57
N GLY A 66 16.65 -13.51 -26.92
CA GLY A 66 16.38 -14.76 -27.63
C GLY A 66 17.30 -15.92 -27.21
N ALA A 67 18.53 -15.61 -26.79
CA ALA A 67 19.45 -16.58 -26.24
C ALA A 67 19.26 -16.91 -24.75
N TRP A 68 18.28 -16.27 -24.09
CA TRP A 68 18.03 -16.50 -22.66
C TRP A 68 17.42 -17.90 -22.47
N PRO A 69 18.08 -18.81 -21.71
CA PRO A 69 17.61 -20.18 -21.60
C PRO A 69 16.21 -20.30 -21.00
N ALA A 70 15.33 -21.03 -21.66
CA ALA A 70 14.01 -21.31 -21.13
C ALA A 70 14.12 -22.07 -19.79
N ALA A 71 13.40 -21.59 -18.80
CA ALA A 71 13.29 -22.23 -17.50
C ALA A 71 11.96 -21.84 -16.84
N GLU A 72 11.49 -22.68 -15.92
CA GLU A 72 10.28 -22.45 -15.14
C GLU A 72 10.62 -21.82 -13.79
N ALA A 73 9.95 -20.72 -13.46
CA ALA A 73 10.02 -20.15 -12.13
C ALA A 73 9.23 -21.00 -11.13
N PRO A 74 9.68 -21.07 -9.86
CA PRO A 74 8.86 -21.66 -8.81
C PRO A 74 7.50 -20.94 -8.71
N GLY A 75 6.42 -21.69 -8.70
CA GLY A 75 5.08 -21.13 -8.52
C GLY A 75 4.97 -20.34 -7.21
N LEU A 76 4.43 -19.14 -7.26
CA LEU A 76 4.10 -18.37 -6.07
C LEU A 76 2.94 -19.06 -5.35
N LYS A 77 3.18 -19.46 -4.10
CA LYS A 77 2.12 -19.89 -3.19
C LYS A 77 1.77 -18.67 -2.32
N PRO A 78 0.59 -18.06 -2.52
CA PRO A 78 0.14 -16.98 -1.63
C PRO A 78 0.13 -17.49 -0.18
N ALA A 79 0.73 -16.72 0.73
CA ALA A 79 0.61 -17.02 2.13
C ALA A 79 -0.83 -16.74 2.60
N GLU A 80 -1.40 -17.65 3.37
CA GLU A 80 -2.73 -17.46 3.93
C GLU A 80 -2.73 -16.31 4.93
N THR A 81 -3.60 -15.34 4.68
CA THR A 81 -3.85 -14.26 5.64
C THR A 81 -4.98 -14.69 6.56
N ARG A 82 -4.69 -14.80 7.86
CA ARG A 82 -5.68 -15.14 8.88
C ARG A 82 -6.17 -13.89 9.57
N PRO A 83 -7.47 -13.78 9.87
CA PRO A 83 -7.98 -12.68 10.69
C PRO A 83 -7.24 -12.64 12.04
N THR A 84 -6.75 -11.47 12.39
CA THR A 84 -6.12 -11.25 13.70
C THR A 84 -7.11 -10.52 14.61
N PRO A 85 -7.25 -10.91 15.90
CA PRO A 85 -8.06 -10.16 16.85
C PRO A 85 -7.61 -8.70 16.93
N ALA A 86 -8.56 -7.79 17.17
CA ALA A 86 -8.24 -6.40 17.42
C ALA A 86 -7.30 -6.30 18.64
N ARG A 87 -6.23 -5.52 18.49
CA ARG A 87 -5.24 -5.32 19.56
C ARG A 87 -4.62 -3.94 19.46
N LEU A 88 -4.19 -3.45 20.60
CA LEU A 88 -3.34 -2.28 20.71
C LEU A 88 -1.89 -2.75 20.89
N VAL A 89 -0.99 -2.20 20.08
CA VAL A 89 0.45 -2.40 20.23
C VAL A 89 1.06 -1.03 20.55
N LEU A 90 1.62 -0.92 21.74
CA LEU A 90 2.36 0.27 22.16
C LEU A 90 3.86 -0.03 22.10
N VAL A 91 4.58 0.81 21.38
CA VAL A 91 6.04 0.80 21.35
C VAL A 91 6.51 2.07 22.04
N ASP A 92 7.11 1.91 23.21
CA ASP A 92 7.69 3.04 23.94
C ASP A 92 8.96 3.51 23.23
N GLN A 93 8.99 4.79 22.91
CA GLN A 93 10.17 5.44 22.33
C GLN A 93 10.42 6.74 23.11
N PRO A 94 11.24 6.66 24.16
CA PRO A 94 11.62 7.84 24.94
C PRO A 94 12.17 8.94 24.03
N ASP A 95 11.89 10.18 24.38
CA ASP A 95 12.36 11.38 23.68
C ASP A 95 11.80 11.59 22.25
N ALA A 96 10.83 10.80 21.80
CA ALA A 96 10.14 11.07 20.55
C ALA A 96 9.31 12.36 20.69
N GLY A 97 9.49 13.33 19.77
CA GLY A 97 8.73 14.57 19.80
C GLY A 97 7.23 14.41 19.45
N GLN A 98 6.86 13.30 18.82
CA GLN A 98 5.51 12.97 18.37
C GLN A 98 5.25 11.47 18.52
N THR A 99 3.96 11.11 18.59
CA THR A 99 3.54 9.72 18.50
C THR A 99 3.20 9.37 17.05
N ALA A 100 3.90 8.38 16.47
CA ALA A 100 3.49 7.79 15.20
C ALA A 100 2.34 6.82 15.43
N LEU A 101 1.18 7.12 14.84
CA LEU A 101 -0.03 6.30 14.90
C LEU A 101 -0.24 5.54 13.60
N GLN A 102 -0.60 4.28 13.72
CA GLN A 102 -1.14 3.50 12.61
C GLN A 102 -2.35 2.69 13.08
N VAL A 103 -3.50 2.94 12.48
CA VAL A 103 -4.72 2.13 12.65
C VAL A 103 -4.89 1.32 11.38
N ALA A 104 -4.87 -0.01 11.46
CA ALA A 104 -4.89 -0.86 10.28
C ALA A 104 -5.82 -2.06 10.44
N CYS A 105 -6.40 -2.49 9.34
CA CYS A 105 -7.13 -3.75 9.20
C CYS A 105 -6.86 -4.37 7.82
N MET A 106 -7.29 -5.61 7.63
CA MET A 106 -7.23 -6.24 6.31
C MET A 106 -8.29 -5.64 5.40
N GLY A 107 -7.85 -5.17 4.24
CA GLY A 107 -8.68 -4.73 3.13
C GLY A 107 -8.80 -5.83 2.05
N PRO A 108 -9.57 -5.57 0.97
CA PRO A 108 -9.75 -6.51 -0.13
C PRO A 108 -8.51 -6.61 -1.02
N ALA A 109 -8.47 -7.65 -1.85
CA ALA A 109 -7.52 -7.74 -2.96
C ALA A 109 -7.85 -6.71 -4.06
N ARG A 110 -6.86 -6.42 -4.93
CA ARG A 110 -6.99 -5.41 -6.01
C ARG A 110 -8.09 -5.71 -7.03
N ASP A 111 -8.42 -6.96 -7.25
CA ASP A 111 -9.43 -7.42 -8.20
C ASP A 111 -10.87 -7.34 -7.66
N THR A 112 -11.06 -6.74 -6.47
CA THR A 112 -12.41 -6.51 -5.94
C THR A 112 -13.25 -5.65 -6.90
N PRO A 113 -14.52 -6.01 -7.16
CA PRO A 113 -15.42 -5.17 -7.95
C PRO A 113 -15.71 -3.81 -7.29
N ASP A 114 -15.52 -3.71 -5.99
CA ASP A 114 -15.73 -2.49 -5.21
C ASP A 114 -14.56 -1.49 -5.32
N PHE A 115 -13.49 -1.81 -6.06
CA PHE A 115 -12.31 -0.97 -6.15
C PHE A 115 -12.61 0.51 -6.45
N PRO A 116 -13.44 0.87 -7.46
CA PRO A 116 -13.73 2.28 -7.73
C PRO A 116 -14.49 2.97 -6.59
N ALA A 117 -15.41 2.26 -5.95
CA ALA A 117 -16.17 2.78 -4.82
C ALA A 117 -15.26 3.00 -3.59
N LEU A 118 -14.35 2.06 -3.32
CA LEU A 118 -13.37 2.18 -2.24
C LEU A 118 -12.39 3.34 -2.46
N GLN A 119 -11.99 3.61 -3.71
CA GLN A 119 -11.14 4.75 -4.02
C GLN A 119 -11.85 6.08 -3.73
N VAL A 120 -13.10 6.22 -4.13
CA VAL A 120 -13.91 7.41 -3.85
C VAL A 120 -14.15 7.57 -2.35
N MET A 121 -14.55 6.50 -1.67
CA MET A 121 -14.76 6.49 -0.22
C MET A 121 -13.48 6.87 0.53
N ASN A 122 -12.35 6.28 0.17
CA ASN A 122 -11.06 6.59 0.78
C ASN A 122 -10.65 8.05 0.54
N GLY A 123 -10.92 8.59 -0.65
CA GLY A 123 -10.71 10.01 -0.95
C GLY A 123 -11.41 10.91 0.07
N ALA A 124 -12.68 10.64 0.35
CA ALA A 124 -13.44 11.40 1.33
C ALA A 124 -13.02 11.14 2.79
N LEU A 125 -12.57 9.92 3.13
CA LEU A 125 -12.17 9.58 4.50
C LEU A 125 -10.82 10.20 4.88
N GLY A 126 -9.76 9.93 4.11
CA GLY A 126 -8.39 10.35 4.45
C GLY A 126 -7.43 10.41 3.25
N GLY A 127 -7.89 10.12 2.04
CA GLY A 127 -7.05 10.14 0.84
C GLY A 127 -6.83 11.53 0.24
N MET A 128 -7.63 12.52 0.60
CA MET A 128 -7.51 13.91 0.15
C MET A 128 -7.17 14.84 1.32
N PHE A 129 -6.58 15.99 1.00
CA PHE A 129 -6.31 17.04 1.99
C PHE A 129 -7.59 17.54 2.66
N SER A 130 -8.69 17.68 1.94
CA SER A 130 -10.01 18.08 2.45
C SER A 130 -10.87 16.93 2.98
N SER A 131 -10.26 15.80 3.30
CA SER A 131 -10.92 14.62 3.83
C SER A 131 -11.43 14.81 5.26
N ARG A 132 -12.37 13.95 5.71
CA ARG A 132 -12.93 13.98 7.07
C ARG A 132 -11.85 13.92 8.14
N LEU A 133 -10.90 13.00 8.00
CA LEU A 133 -9.79 12.84 8.95
C LEU A 133 -8.93 14.10 9.06
N ASN A 134 -8.55 14.72 7.93
CA ASN A 134 -7.77 15.96 7.95
C ASN A 134 -8.58 17.13 8.52
N ASN A 135 -9.83 17.30 8.12
CA ASN A 135 -10.70 18.35 8.66
C ASN A 135 -10.87 18.22 10.17
N ASN A 136 -10.98 17.01 10.70
CA ASN A 136 -11.12 16.76 12.13
C ASN A 136 -9.78 16.96 12.87
N LEU A 137 -8.79 16.09 12.58
CA LEU A 137 -7.58 16.02 13.41
C LEU A 137 -6.57 17.14 13.11
N ARG A 138 -6.51 17.61 11.86
CA ARG A 138 -5.61 18.68 11.47
C ARG A 138 -6.24 20.05 11.63
N GLU A 139 -7.34 20.33 10.91
CA GLU A 139 -7.90 21.68 10.83
C GLU A 139 -8.65 22.08 12.11
N THR A 140 -9.48 21.18 12.64
CA THR A 140 -10.31 21.51 13.81
C THR A 140 -9.54 21.37 15.12
N LYS A 141 -8.78 20.29 15.28
CA LYS A 141 -8.13 19.95 16.57
C LYS A 141 -6.64 20.30 16.63
N GLY A 142 -5.97 20.43 15.49
CA GLY A 142 -4.55 20.77 15.44
C GLY A 142 -3.62 19.70 16.02
N TYR A 143 -4.06 18.45 16.08
CA TYR A 143 -3.29 17.36 16.67
C TYR A 143 -2.15 16.85 15.79
N THR A 144 -2.24 17.08 14.48
CA THR A 144 -1.29 16.59 13.47
C THR A 144 -1.11 17.59 12.34
N TYR A 145 0.01 17.50 11.64
CA TYR A 145 0.26 18.20 10.37
C TYR A 145 -0.49 17.58 9.19
N GLY A 146 -0.85 16.30 9.31
CA GLY A 146 -1.58 15.55 8.29
C GLY A 146 -1.86 14.14 8.74
N ILE A 147 -2.97 13.62 8.26
CA ILE A 147 -3.42 12.26 8.49
C ILE A 147 -3.93 11.70 7.18
N TYR A 148 -3.56 10.47 6.86
CA TYR A 148 -3.88 9.86 5.59
C TYR A 148 -4.44 8.46 5.79
N SER A 149 -5.38 8.08 4.93
CA SER A 149 -5.84 6.70 4.80
C SER A 149 -5.56 6.18 3.40
N HIS A 150 -5.22 4.90 3.30
CA HIS A 150 -4.96 4.24 2.03
C HIS A 150 -5.24 2.75 2.11
N PHE A 151 -5.46 2.15 0.95
CA PHE A 151 -5.48 0.71 0.76
C PHE A 151 -4.20 0.28 0.05
N ASP A 152 -3.48 -0.67 0.63
CA ASP A 152 -2.36 -1.35 -0.05
C ASP A 152 -2.92 -2.45 -0.94
N TYR A 153 -3.24 -2.12 -2.18
CA TYR A 153 -3.78 -3.13 -3.10
C TYR A 153 -2.71 -4.08 -3.59
N ASP A 154 -3.01 -5.39 -3.49
CA ASP A 154 -2.17 -6.46 -4.00
C ASP A 154 -3.05 -7.56 -4.63
N ARG A 155 -2.47 -8.60 -5.21
CA ARG A 155 -3.17 -9.78 -5.73
C ARG A 155 -3.90 -10.58 -4.64
N THR A 156 -3.50 -10.41 -3.40
CA THR A 156 -4.13 -11.00 -2.20
C THR A 156 -4.63 -9.88 -1.30
N PRO A 157 -5.53 -10.15 -0.34
CA PRO A 157 -5.94 -9.17 0.66
C PRO A 157 -4.73 -8.45 1.25
N ALA A 158 -4.82 -7.13 1.34
CA ALA A 158 -3.76 -6.26 1.78
C ALA A 158 -4.30 -5.20 2.76
N PRO A 159 -3.45 -4.51 3.53
CA PRO A 159 -3.93 -3.60 4.55
C PRO A 159 -4.74 -2.42 3.99
N PHE A 160 -5.74 -2.02 4.76
CA PHE A 160 -6.19 -0.64 4.84
C PHE A 160 -5.54 -0.02 6.07
N SER A 161 -4.97 1.16 5.93
CA SER A 161 -4.27 1.86 7.01
C SER A 161 -4.70 3.32 7.10
N VAL A 162 -4.74 3.83 8.33
CA VAL A 162 -4.78 5.27 8.65
C VAL A 162 -3.50 5.60 9.40
N GLU A 163 -2.77 6.58 8.94
CA GLU A 163 -1.45 6.95 9.46
C GLU A 163 -1.36 8.44 9.78
N ALA A 164 -0.76 8.76 10.92
CA ALA A 164 -0.48 10.13 11.35
C ALA A 164 0.69 10.18 12.31
N SER A 165 1.38 11.33 12.33
CA SER A 165 2.23 11.73 13.46
C SER A 165 1.50 12.79 14.26
N VAL A 166 1.19 12.52 15.52
CA VAL A 166 0.37 13.40 16.37
C VAL A 166 1.17 13.89 17.57
N GLN A 167 0.69 14.98 18.20
CA GLN A 167 1.22 15.45 19.47
C GLN A 167 1.08 14.34 20.53
N GLN A 168 2.09 14.18 21.39
CA GLN A 168 2.12 13.09 22.38
C GLN A 168 0.91 13.10 23.33
N ASP A 169 0.52 14.27 23.82
CA ASP A 169 -0.61 14.48 24.72
C ASP A 169 -1.95 14.24 24.05
N ALA A 170 -2.02 14.36 22.71
CA ALA A 170 -3.21 14.11 21.92
C ALA A 170 -3.33 12.65 21.41
N THR A 171 -2.39 11.76 21.75
CA THR A 171 -2.34 10.38 21.21
C THR A 171 -3.65 9.61 21.41
N GLY A 172 -4.13 9.54 22.62
CA GLY A 172 -5.35 8.79 22.95
C GLY A 172 -6.60 9.37 22.31
N GLU A 173 -6.69 10.71 22.26
CA GLU A 173 -7.81 11.39 21.61
C GLU A 173 -7.77 11.19 20.09
N SER A 174 -6.60 11.27 19.49
CA SER A 174 -6.42 11.02 18.05
C SER A 174 -6.90 9.64 17.64
N VAL A 175 -6.57 8.61 18.42
CA VAL A 175 -7.07 7.24 18.15
C VAL A 175 -8.61 7.20 18.23
N ARG A 176 -9.22 7.83 19.23
CA ARG A 176 -10.69 7.90 19.36
C ARG A 176 -11.34 8.59 18.16
N GLU A 177 -10.76 9.71 17.73
CA GLU A 177 -11.26 10.46 16.58
C GLU A 177 -11.15 9.68 15.28
N ILE A 178 -10.01 9.01 15.03
CA ILE A 178 -9.83 8.14 13.87
C ILE A 178 -10.91 7.06 13.82
N LEU A 179 -11.11 6.37 14.93
CA LEU A 179 -12.12 5.30 15.02
C LEU A 179 -13.55 5.85 14.85
N ARG A 180 -13.83 7.06 15.35
CA ARG A 180 -15.12 7.74 15.17
C ARG A 180 -15.38 8.10 13.70
N GLU A 181 -14.39 8.64 12.98
CA GLU A 181 -14.54 8.96 11.56
C GLU A 181 -14.74 7.70 10.70
N ILE A 182 -14.02 6.61 11.02
CA ILE A 182 -14.22 5.32 10.36
C ILE A 182 -15.64 4.78 10.61
N ALA A 183 -16.13 4.88 11.84
CA ALA A 183 -17.49 4.45 12.19
C ALA A 183 -18.53 5.32 11.49
N ALA A 184 -18.37 6.65 11.50
CA ALA A 184 -19.26 7.58 10.81
C ALA A 184 -19.31 7.31 9.29
N MET A 185 -18.18 6.96 8.67
CA MET A 185 -18.13 6.59 7.24
C MET A 185 -18.98 5.35 6.92
N ARG A 186 -19.10 4.42 7.87
CA ARG A 186 -19.93 3.23 7.71
C ARG A 186 -21.42 3.47 7.96
N GLU A 187 -21.74 4.40 8.85
CA GLU A 187 -23.11 4.63 9.34
C GLU A 187 -23.82 5.75 8.58
N GLN A 188 -23.08 6.66 8.00
CA GLN A 188 -23.61 7.86 7.35
C GLN A 188 -23.12 7.94 5.90
N PRO A 189 -24.02 8.03 4.92
CA PRO A 189 -23.66 8.28 3.53
C PRO A 189 -22.79 9.55 3.40
N LEU A 190 -21.95 9.58 2.37
CA LEU A 190 -21.28 10.80 1.97
C LEU A 190 -22.33 11.86 1.59
N SER A 191 -22.11 13.10 1.96
CA SER A 191 -22.88 14.21 1.40
C SER A 191 -22.60 14.34 -0.11
N ASP A 192 -23.50 14.95 -0.85
CA ASP A 192 -23.33 15.20 -2.29
C ASP A 192 -22.03 15.97 -2.58
N ALA A 193 -21.67 16.90 -1.70
CA ALA A 193 -20.44 17.68 -1.82
C ALA A 193 -19.18 16.83 -1.62
N GLU A 194 -19.14 15.97 -0.60
CA GLU A 194 -18.03 15.03 -0.38
C GLU A 194 -17.88 14.04 -1.53
N LEU A 195 -19.00 13.49 -1.98
CA LEU A 195 -19.01 12.55 -3.11
C LEU A 195 -18.50 13.22 -4.39
N ALA A 196 -19.00 14.41 -4.70
CA ALA A 196 -18.57 15.18 -5.87
C ALA A 196 -17.07 15.52 -5.79
N ALA A 197 -16.59 15.99 -4.64
CA ALA A 197 -15.18 16.33 -4.44
C ALA A 197 -14.28 15.08 -4.64
N ALA A 198 -14.62 13.97 -4.01
CA ALA A 198 -13.84 12.73 -4.10
C ALA A 198 -13.83 12.16 -5.54
N ARG A 199 -14.97 12.15 -6.21
CA ARG A 199 -15.06 11.73 -7.63
C ARG A 199 -14.24 12.64 -8.55
N ASN A 200 -14.38 13.95 -8.39
CA ASN A 200 -13.65 14.91 -9.22
C ASN A 200 -12.14 14.80 -9.00
N ALA A 201 -11.67 14.61 -7.77
CA ALA A 201 -10.26 14.37 -7.49
C ALA A 201 -9.72 13.15 -8.25
N GLN A 202 -10.45 12.04 -8.26
CA GLN A 202 -10.07 10.85 -9.02
C GLN A 202 -10.07 11.11 -10.54
N LEU A 203 -11.11 11.71 -11.07
CA LEU A 203 -11.25 11.98 -12.50
C LEU A 203 -10.18 12.97 -13.02
N LEU A 204 -9.91 14.03 -12.26
CA LEU A 204 -8.96 15.06 -12.64
C LEU A 204 -7.50 14.61 -12.49
N SER A 205 -7.22 13.61 -11.65
CA SER A 205 -5.88 13.04 -11.52
C SER A 205 -5.53 12.05 -12.65
N LEU A 206 -6.54 11.49 -13.34
CA LEU A 206 -6.33 10.50 -14.38
C LEU A 206 -5.41 10.97 -15.53
N PRO A 207 -5.59 12.17 -16.13
CA PRO A 207 -4.71 12.60 -17.20
C PRO A 207 -3.24 12.63 -16.79
N GLY A 208 -2.93 13.11 -15.57
CA GLY A 208 -1.58 13.16 -15.05
C GLY A 208 -0.91 11.81 -14.84
N GLN A 209 -1.70 10.72 -14.76
CA GLN A 209 -1.17 9.36 -14.65
C GLN A 209 -0.72 8.78 -16.01
N PHE A 210 -0.93 9.50 -17.10
CA PHE A 210 -0.61 9.07 -18.46
C PHE A 210 0.11 10.19 -19.24
N GLU A 211 0.72 11.14 -18.54
CA GLU A 211 1.34 12.33 -19.15
C GLU A 211 2.69 12.04 -19.79
N THR A 212 3.39 11.02 -19.29
CA THR A 212 4.72 10.64 -19.78
C THR A 212 4.78 9.17 -20.18
N ASN A 213 5.81 8.81 -20.95
CA ASN A 213 6.06 7.40 -21.30
C ASN A 213 6.48 6.54 -20.11
N ALA A 214 6.73 7.15 -18.96
CA ALA A 214 7.08 6.45 -17.72
C ALA A 214 5.85 6.13 -16.84
N ASP A 215 4.69 6.72 -17.15
CA ASP A 215 3.42 6.51 -16.48
C ASP A 215 2.66 5.34 -17.15
#